data_9c43d6845e4277662075fa9d73a2cb0d
#
_entry.id   9c43d6845e4277662075fa9d73a2cb0d
#
_cell.length_a   1.000
_cell.length_b   1.000
_cell.length_c   1.000
_cell.angle_alpha   90.00
_cell.angle_beta   90.00
_cell.angle_gamma   90.00
#
_symmetry.space_group_name_H-M   'P 1'
#
loop_
_entity.id
_entity.type
_entity.pdbx_description
1 polymer ?
#
loop_
_entity_poly.entity_id
_entity_poly.type
_entity_poly.pdbx_seq_one_letter_code
_entity_poly.pdbx_strand_id
1 'polypeptide(L)'
;MSNKIPTSAKVVVIGGGIAGCSVAYHLAKFGWKDVILLERDQLTSGTTWHAAGLIGQIGASATITKLRNYSLNLYKDLEKETGLATGLKQNGSLTIATTNDRLEELKRQATFAQRFNIEVNELEKNQIKDIYSLINTDDVVGGIFIPKDGQADPVGITNVLAKSAKMYGAQIFEHCSVNKILTKNGSIEGVDTKHGKIKCEYIVLASGMWSRQIANEINVSIPLYPNEHFYILSEPLKEISKSLPVLRDYNNCLYLKEDAGKILVGIFEPKAKPAFTDTYKVPNDFSFGELPEDFDHFEPHLKNAMKRIPALENVGIRKFFNGPEAFTPDTNYLLGETPEIKNFYVCCGFNSIGIQSAGGAGKVCLLYTSDAADD
;
A
#
# COMPACT_ATOMS: atom_id res chain seq x y z
N MET A 1 15.78 28.00 3.03
CA MET A 1 15.32 28.53 4.34
C MET A 1 15.03 27.29 5.19
N SER A 2 15.71 27.09 6.33
CA SER A 2 15.36 26.01 7.25
C SER A 2 13.99 26.37 7.86
N ASN A 3 12.93 25.68 7.45
CA ASN A 3 11.63 25.87 8.06
C ASN A 3 11.73 25.42 9.53
N LYS A 4 11.71 26.39 10.44
CA LYS A 4 11.67 26.10 11.87
C LYS A 4 10.40 25.31 12.16
N ILE A 5 10.53 24.20 12.86
CA ILE A 5 9.36 23.38 13.25
C ILE A 5 8.47 24.22 14.15
N PRO A 6 7.15 24.33 13.87
CA PRO A 6 6.24 25.11 14.68
C PRO A 6 6.03 24.47 16.06
N THR A 7 5.69 25.29 17.05
CA THR A 7 5.41 24.84 18.42
C THR A 7 3.96 24.40 18.63
N SER A 8 3.09 24.60 17.61
CA SER A 8 1.70 24.19 17.63
C SER A 8 1.21 23.84 16.22
N ALA A 9 0.23 22.95 16.16
CA ALA A 9 -0.48 22.52 14.95
C ALA A 9 -1.95 22.25 15.29
N LYS A 10 -2.84 22.24 14.31
CA LYS A 10 -4.17 21.66 14.48
C LYS A 10 -4.11 20.14 14.42
N VAL A 11 -3.43 19.61 13.40
CA VAL A 11 -3.25 18.16 13.20
C VAL A 11 -1.78 17.84 13.02
N VAL A 12 -1.31 16.81 13.72
CA VAL A 12 -0.02 16.18 13.47
C VAL A 12 -0.25 14.78 12.87
N VAL A 13 0.25 14.57 11.66
CA VAL A 13 0.30 13.26 11.00
C VAL A 13 1.68 12.66 11.26
N ILE A 14 1.74 11.45 11.83
CA ILE A 14 2.99 10.75 12.16
C ILE A 14 3.24 9.64 11.16
N GLY A 15 4.28 9.81 10.32
CA GLY A 15 4.71 8.87 9.29
C GLY A 15 4.56 9.41 7.88
N GLY A 16 5.66 9.38 7.11
CA GLY A 16 5.79 9.90 5.74
C GLY A 16 5.67 8.83 4.64
N GLY A 17 5.01 7.71 4.92
CA GLY A 17 4.60 6.74 3.92
C GLY A 17 3.41 7.22 3.09
N ILE A 18 2.97 6.42 2.12
CA ILE A 18 1.85 6.77 1.23
C ILE A 18 0.57 7.11 2.01
N ALA A 19 0.29 6.40 3.11
CA ALA A 19 -0.90 6.65 3.94
C ALA A 19 -0.86 8.03 4.60
N GLY A 20 0.25 8.38 5.28
CA GLY A 20 0.39 9.67 5.94
C GLY A 20 0.42 10.84 4.96
N CYS A 21 1.09 10.70 3.81
CA CYS A 21 1.08 11.71 2.76
C CYS A 21 -0.34 11.91 2.19
N SER A 22 -1.11 10.84 2.06
CA SER A 22 -2.51 10.91 1.61
C SER A 22 -3.40 11.60 2.65
N VAL A 23 -3.24 11.30 3.94
CA VAL A 23 -3.95 12.00 5.02
C VAL A 23 -3.65 13.49 5.01
N ALA A 24 -2.36 13.87 4.98
CA ALA A 24 -1.94 15.26 4.95
C ALA A 24 -2.49 16.02 3.73
N TYR A 25 -2.48 15.35 2.56
CA TYR A 25 -3.07 15.90 1.34
C TYR A 25 -4.56 16.18 1.50
N HIS A 26 -5.35 15.21 1.96
CA HIS A 26 -6.79 15.37 2.07
C HIS A 26 -7.16 16.43 3.11
N LEU A 27 -6.54 16.42 4.28
CA LEU A 27 -6.76 17.45 5.30
C LEU A 27 -6.51 18.85 4.72
N ALA A 28 -5.34 19.09 4.11
CA ALA A 28 -5.01 20.39 3.56
C ALA A 28 -5.91 20.80 2.39
N LYS A 29 -6.19 19.90 1.45
CA LYS A 29 -7.06 20.14 0.29
C LYS A 29 -8.48 20.53 0.69
N PHE A 30 -9.02 19.92 1.74
CA PHE A 30 -10.34 20.22 2.26
C PHE A 30 -10.37 21.38 3.27
N GLY A 31 -9.31 22.18 3.31
CA GLY A 31 -9.28 23.47 3.98
C GLY A 31 -8.82 23.47 5.43
N TRP A 32 -8.38 22.32 5.96
CA TRP A 32 -7.76 22.28 7.28
C TRP A 32 -6.47 23.09 7.27
N LYS A 33 -6.33 23.96 8.27
CA LYS A 33 -5.14 24.78 8.49
C LYS A 33 -4.22 24.13 9.51
N ASP A 34 -2.94 24.51 9.49
CA ASP A 34 -1.94 24.06 10.46
C ASP A 34 -1.82 22.51 10.51
N VAL A 35 -1.82 21.87 9.32
CA VAL A 35 -1.55 20.45 9.15
C VAL A 35 -0.05 20.24 9.04
N ILE A 36 0.50 19.39 9.91
CA ILE A 36 1.92 19.03 9.94
C ILE A 36 2.06 17.52 9.75
N LEU A 37 2.96 17.10 8.87
CA LEU A 37 3.40 15.71 8.76
C LEU A 37 4.84 15.62 9.28
N LEU A 38 5.09 14.66 10.16
CA LEU A 38 6.40 14.37 10.73
C LEU A 38 6.85 12.99 10.27
N GLU A 39 7.97 12.96 9.58
CA GLU A 39 8.65 11.72 9.18
C GLU A 39 10.02 11.66 9.89
N ARG A 40 10.31 10.51 10.51
CA ARG A 40 11.54 10.36 11.29
C ARG A 40 12.80 10.34 10.44
N ASP A 41 12.68 9.87 9.19
CA ASP A 41 13.79 9.80 8.23
C ASP A 41 13.41 10.51 6.93
N GLN A 42 13.26 9.82 5.83
CA GLN A 42 12.83 10.36 4.54
C GLN A 42 11.43 9.84 4.19
N LEU A 43 10.70 10.59 3.39
CA LEU A 43 9.44 10.11 2.84
C LEU A 43 9.66 8.75 2.18
N THR A 44 8.70 7.86 2.32
CA THR A 44 8.69 6.50 1.77
C THR A 44 9.59 5.46 2.45
N SER A 45 10.46 5.84 3.36
CA SER A 45 11.54 4.99 3.93
C SER A 45 11.06 3.74 4.70
N GLY A 46 9.76 3.65 5.02
CA GLY A 46 9.15 2.45 5.60
C GLY A 46 8.83 1.38 4.53
N THR A 47 7.61 0.82 4.55
CA THR A 47 7.15 -0.20 3.60
C THR A 47 6.90 0.35 2.17
N THR A 48 6.65 1.65 2.03
CA THR A 48 6.23 2.24 0.75
C THR A 48 7.26 2.07 -0.37
N TRP A 49 8.54 2.25 -0.11
CA TRP A 49 9.58 2.25 -1.16
C TRP A 49 9.74 0.92 -1.89
N HIS A 50 9.47 -0.18 -1.20
CA HIS A 50 9.64 -1.53 -1.76
C HIS A 50 8.33 -2.17 -2.23
N ALA A 51 7.20 -1.48 -2.12
CA ALA A 51 5.93 -2.03 -2.56
C ALA A 51 5.92 -2.33 -4.07
N ALA A 52 5.31 -3.44 -4.47
CA ALA A 52 5.23 -3.86 -5.87
C ALA A 52 4.43 -2.88 -6.77
N GLY A 53 3.63 -2.00 -6.18
CA GLY A 53 2.92 -0.94 -6.90
C GLY A 53 1.72 -1.41 -7.72
N LEU A 54 1.11 -2.53 -7.37
CA LEU A 54 -0.09 -3.02 -8.06
C LEU A 54 -1.29 -2.14 -7.76
N ILE A 55 -2.08 -1.83 -8.79
CA ILE A 55 -3.31 -1.04 -8.69
C ILE A 55 -4.48 -1.90 -9.17
N GLY A 56 -5.42 -2.19 -8.27
CA GLY A 56 -6.63 -2.94 -8.57
C GLY A 56 -7.86 -2.25 -8.02
N GLN A 57 -8.95 -2.31 -8.76
CA GLN A 57 -10.20 -1.61 -8.41
C GLN A 57 -11.10 -2.42 -7.48
N ILE A 58 -11.20 -3.73 -7.70
CA ILE A 58 -12.11 -4.60 -6.93
C ILE A 58 -11.47 -4.94 -5.57
N GLY A 59 -12.25 -4.74 -4.51
CA GLY A 59 -11.92 -5.13 -3.14
C GLY A 59 -12.85 -6.21 -2.59
N ALA A 60 -12.52 -6.75 -1.42
CA ALA A 60 -13.32 -7.78 -0.75
C ALA A 60 -14.74 -7.30 -0.32
N SER A 61 -14.98 -6.01 -0.27
CA SER A 61 -16.26 -5.40 0.09
C SER A 61 -16.59 -4.20 -0.77
N ALA A 62 -17.84 -3.75 -0.71
CA ALA A 62 -18.29 -2.53 -1.39
C ALA A 62 -17.50 -1.29 -0.94
N THR A 63 -17.24 -1.17 0.35
CA THR A 63 -16.46 -0.06 0.93
C THR A 63 -15.03 -0.06 0.41
N ILE A 64 -14.35 -1.20 0.45
CA ILE A 64 -12.97 -1.32 -0.06
C ILE A 64 -12.91 -1.07 -1.57
N THR A 65 -13.91 -1.52 -2.34
CA THR A 65 -14.00 -1.25 -3.78
C THR A 65 -14.13 0.25 -4.06
N LYS A 66 -15.02 0.96 -3.34
CA LYS A 66 -15.16 2.42 -3.47
C LYS A 66 -13.86 3.14 -3.13
N LEU A 67 -13.19 2.74 -2.05
CA LEU A 67 -11.92 3.30 -1.58
C LEU A 67 -10.81 3.13 -2.62
N ARG A 68 -10.67 1.95 -3.24
CA ARG A 68 -9.68 1.68 -4.28
C ARG A 68 -9.97 2.45 -5.57
N ASN A 69 -11.23 2.52 -6.00
CA ASN A 69 -11.62 3.32 -7.16
C ASN A 69 -11.33 4.81 -6.96
N TYR A 70 -11.59 5.32 -5.76
CA TYR A 70 -11.22 6.69 -5.42
C TYR A 70 -9.69 6.88 -5.52
N SER A 71 -8.89 5.96 -4.99
CA SER A 71 -7.43 6.02 -5.06
C SER A 71 -6.91 6.06 -6.50
N LEU A 72 -7.41 5.18 -7.37
CA LEU A 72 -7.03 5.14 -8.78
C LEU A 72 -7.34 6.46 -9.50
N ASN A 73 -8.52 7.02 -9.30
CA ASN A 73 -8.91 8.29 -9.91
C ASN A 73 -8.08 9.45 -9.36
N LEU A 74 -7.85 9.47 -8.06
CA LEU A 74 -7.01 10.46 -7.42
C LEU A 74 -5.60 10.48 -8.03
N TYR A 75 -4.97 9.33 -8.24
CA TYR A 75 -3.61 9.26 -8.78
C TYR A 75 -3.50 9.82 -10.19
N LYS A 76 -4.54 9.65 -11.02
CA LYS A 76 -4.63 10.30 -12.34
C LYS A 76 -4.74 11.82 -12.26
N ASP A 77 -5.57 12.30 -11.32
CA ASP A 77 -5.81 13.73 -11.18
C ASP A 77 -4.60 14.45 -10.57
N LEU A 78 -3.87 13.78 -9.67
CA LEU A 78 -2.66 14.31 -9.05
C LEU A 78 -1.52 14.59 -10.05
N GLU A 79 -1.39 13.80 -11.11
CA GLU A 79 -0.42 14.08 -12.18
C GLU A 79 -0.71 15.42 -12.87
N LYS A 80 -1.99 15.70 -13.14
CA LYS A 80 -2.42 16.97 -13.72
C LYS A 80 -2.23 18.13 -12.75
N GLU A 81 -2.54 17.91 -11.47
CA GLU A 81 -2.48 18.92 -10.43
C GLU A 81 -1.04 19.36 -10.14
N THR A 82 -0.11 18.42 -10.10
CA THR A 82 1.27 18.67 -9.66
C THR A 82 2.30 18.79 -10.76
N GLY A 83 1.99 18.29 -11.96
CA GLY A 83 2.94 18.13 -13.06
C GLY A 83 4.03 17.08 -12.80
N LEU A 84 3.86 16.21 -11.77
CA LEU A 84 4.76 15.11 -11.47
C LEU A 84 4.12 13.78 -11.85
N ALA A 85 4.92 12.83 -12.34
CA ALA A 85 4.43 11.50 -12.69
C ALA A 85 4.19 10.64 -11.42
N THR A 86 3.07 9.93 -11.40
CA THR A 86 2.77 8.86 -10.43
C THR A 86 3.27 7.50 -10.90
N GLY A 87 3.73 7.43 -12.14
CA GLY A 87 4.08 6.16 -12.80
C GLY A 87 2.88 5.25 -13.05
N LEU A 88 1.66 5.78 -12.98
CA LEU A 88 0.44 5.02 -13.21
C LEU A 88 0.35 4.55 -14.67
N LYS A 89 0.32 3.23 -14.84
CA LYS A 89 0.09 2.54 -16.12
C LYS A 89 -1.15 1.70 -16.00
N GLN A 90 -2.18 2.01 -16.76
CA GLN A 90 -3.40 1.21 -16.84
C GLN A 90 -3.27 0.16 -17.95
N ASN A 91 -2.42 -0.82 -17.72
CA ASN A 91 -2.17 -1.96 -18.61
C ASN A 91 -3.04 -3.18 -18.27
N GLY A 92 -3.97 -3.03 -17.36
CA GLY A 92 -4.91 -4.06 -16.94
C GLY A 92 -4.38 -5.00 -15.85
N SER A 93 -5.30 -5.79 -15.32
CA SER A 93 -4.97 -6.97 -14.51
C SER A 93 -5.70 -8.20 -15.01
N LEU A 94 -4.98 -9.30 -15.13
CA LEU A 94 -5.46 -10.61 -15.50
C LEU A 94 -5.42 -11.51 -14.25
N THR A 95 -6.57 -12.04 -13.84
CA THR A 95 -6.64 -13.06 -12.79
C THR A 95 -7.10 -14.37 -13.41
N ILE A 96 -6.31 -15.42 -13.24
CA ILE A 96 -6.59 -16.75 -13.78
C ILE A 96 -7.14 -17.70 -12.74
N ALA A 97 -7.88 -18.71 -13.19
CA ALA A 97 -8.38 -19.81 -12.40
C ALA A 97 -7.84 -21.15 -12.94
N THR A 98 -7.33 -21.99 -12.04
CA THR A 98 -6.88 -23.36 -12.35
C THR A 98 -7.85 -24.43 -11.83
N THR A 99 -8.93 -23.99 -11.17
CA THR A 99 -10.03 -24.83 -10.70
C THR A 99 -11.36 -24.20 -11.04
N ASN A 100 -12.41 -25.02 -11.18
CA ASN A 100 -13.76 -24.52 -11.43
C ASN A 100 -14.28 -23.66 -10.26
N ASP A 101 -13.96 -24.02 -9.01
CA ASP A 101 -14.38 -23.23 -7.83
C ASP A 101 -13.79 -21.83 -7.86
N ARG A 102 -12.50 -21.70 -8.26
CA ARG A 102 -11.87 -20.40 -8.45
C ARG A 102 -12.52 -19.63 -9.61
N LEU A 103 -12.84 -20.29 -10.69
CA LEU A 103 -13.52 -19.63 -11.82
C LEU A 103 -14.89 -19.08 -11.41
N GLU A 104 -15.67 -19.86 -10.65
CA GLU A 104 -16.96 -19.39 -10.12
C GLU A 104 -16.80 -18.20 -9.14
N GLU A 105 -15.76 -18.18 -8.34
CA GLU A 105 -15.44 -17.02 -7.51
C GLU A 105 -15.13 -15.79 -8.38
N LEU A 106 -14.31 -15.93 -9.42
CA LEU A 106 -13.97 -14.82 -10.32
C LEU A 106 -15.21 -14.28 -11.07
N LYS A 107 -16.13 -15.14 -11.50
CA LYS A 107 -17.41 -14.73 -12.09
C LYS A 107 -18.27 -13.94 -11.12
N ARG A 108 -18.31 -14.35 -9.84
CA ARG A 108 -19.01 -13.56 -8.79
C ARG A 108 -18.34 -12.21 -8.58
N GLN A 109 -17.01 -12.13 -8.63
CA GLN A 109 -16.29 -10.85 -8.57
C GLN A 109 -16.63 -9.96 -9.78
N ALA A 110 -16.72 -10.53 -11.00
CA ALA A 110 -17.11 -9.79 -12.19
C ALA A 110 -18.54 -9.25 -12.08
N THR A 111 -19.49 -10.07 -11.61
CA THR A 111 -20.87 -9.62 -11.33
C THR A 111 -20.93 -8.52 -10.26
N PHE A 112 -20.17 -8.67 -9.18
CA PHE A 112 -20.08 -7.67 -8.12
C PHE A 112 -19.51 -6.33 -8.63
N ALA A 113 -18.52 -6.36 -9.53
CA ALA A 113 -17.87 -5.20 -10.11
C ALA A 113 -18.84 -4.30 -10.89
N GLN A 114 -19.85 -4.88 -11.53
CA GLN A 114 -20.89 -4.15 -12.30
C GLN A 114 -21.62 -3.11 -11.44
N ARG A 115 -21.79 -3.37 -10.14
CA ARG A 115 -22.41 -2.42 -9.19
C ARG A 115 -21.62 -1.12 -9.02
N PHE A 116 -20.36 -1.10 -9.44
CA PHE A 116 -19.44 0.03 -9.33
C PHE A 116 -19.01 0.57 -10.70
N ASN A 117 -19.67 0.14 -11.77
CA ASN A 117 -19.31 0.47 -13.15
C ASN A 117 -17.85 0.11 -13.49
N ILE A 118 -17.34 -0.97 -12.90
CA ILE A 118 -16.02 -1.51 -13.23
C ILE A 118 -16.19 -2.50 -14.36
N GLU A 119 -15.48 -2.25 -15.46
CA GLU A 119 -15.44 -3.15 -16.60
C GLU A 119 -14.61 -4.39 -16.24
N VAL A 120 -15.22 -5.57 -16.43
CA VAL A 120 -14.56 -6.86 -16.23
C VAL A 120 -14.93 -7.77 -17.39
N ASN A 121 -13.93 -8.32 -18.06
CA ASN A 121 -14.10 -9.26 -19.16
C ASN A 121 -13.79 -10.67 -18.65
N GLU A 122 -14.77 -11.59 -18.73
CA GLU A 122 -14.54 -12.99 -18.49
C GLU A 122 -13.82 -13.58 -19.71
N LEU A 123 -12.81 -14.39 -19.48
CA LEU A 123 -11.90 -14.90 -20.53
C LEU A 123 -11.81 -16.41 -20.52
N GLU A 124 -11.85 -16.97 -21.72
CA GLU A 124 -11.48 -18.35 -21.98
C GLU A 124 -9.94 -18.50 -22.11
N LYS A 125 -9.46 -19.74 -22.04
CA LYS A 125 -8.05 -20.12 -22.11
C LYS A 125 -7.27 -19.47 -23.28
N ASN A 126 -7.85 -19.47 -24.47
CA ASN A 126 -7.19 -18.93 -25.68
C ASN A 126 -7.06 -17.40 -25.58
N GLN A 127 -8.11 -16.72 -25.14
CA GLN A 127 -8.11 -15.27 -24.95
C GLN A 127 -7.09 -14.82 -23.89
N ILE A 128 -6.88 -15.63 -22.84
CA ILE A 128 -5.84 -15.40 -21.83
C ILE A 128 -4.46 -15.41 -22.47
N LYS A 129 -4.19 -16.37 -23.36
CA LYS A 129 -2.90 -16.47 -24.07
C LYS A 129 -2.65 -15.31 -25.02
N ASP A 130 -3.70 -14.79 -25.66
CA ASP A 130 -3.61 -13.62 -26.54
C ASP A 130 -3.25 -12.34 -25.75
N ILE A 131 -3.79 -12.20 -24.53
CA ILE A 131 -3.52 -11.05 -23.65
C ILE A 131 -2.14 -11.17 -22.98
N TYR A 132 -1.73 -12.40 -22.62
CA TYR A 132 -0.48 -12.65 -21.90
C TYR A 132 0.34 -13.73 -22.59
N SER A 133 1.10 -13.34 -23.61
CA SER A 133 1.81 -14.29 -24.52
C SER A 133 2.82 -15.22 -23.82
N LEU A 134 3.38 -14.81 -22.67
CA LEU A 134 4.36 -15.58 -21.92
C LEU A 134 3.76 -16.72 -21.07
N ILE A 135 2.42 -16.71 -20.87
CA ILE A 135 1.76 -17.58 -19.92
C ILE A 135 1.64 -19.02 -20.44
N ASN A 136 1.94 -19.99 -19.59
CA ASN A 136 1.47 -21.35 -19.76
C ASN A 136 0.03 -21.46 -19.23
N THR A 137 -0.86 -21.94 -20.09
CA THR A 137 -2.30 -22.08 -19.80
C THR A 137 -2.78 -23.53 -19.68
N ASP A 138 -1.90 -24.53 -19.62
CA ASP A 138 -2.27 -25.94 -19.69
C ASP A 138 -3.31 -26.37 -18.64
N ASP A 139 -3.14 -25.86 -17.41
CA ASP A 139 -4.02 -26.10 -16.27
C ASP A 139 -5.06 -24.98 -16.04
N VAL A 140 -5.14 -23.98 -16.93
CA VAL A 140 -6.07 -22.85 -16.79
C VAL A 140 -7.44 -23.23 -17.34
N VAL A 141 -8.48 -22.99 -16.53
CA VAL A 141 -9.89 -23.21 -16.90
C VAL A 141 -10.62 -21.95 -17.31
N GLY A 142 -10.06 -20.78 -17.06
CA GLY A 142 -10.57 -19.45 -17.42
C GLY A 142 -9.99 -18.35 -16.55
N GLY A 143 -10.53 -17.15 -16.68
CA GLY A 143 -10.08 -16.01 -15.90
C GLY A 143 -10.92 -14.76 -16.12
N ILE A 144 -10.49 -13.66 -15.50
CA ILE A 144 -11.09 -12.33 -15.69
C ILE A 144 -9.98 -11.33 -16.01
N PHE A 145 -10.31 -10.36 -16.85
CA PHE A 145 -9.46 -9.22 -17.17
C PHE A 145 -10.15 -7.91 -16.81
N ILE A 146 -9.43 -7.04 -16.10
CA ILE A 146 -9.90 -5.72 -15.69
C ILE A 146 -9.05 -4.66 -16.39
N PRO A 147 -9.54 -4.04 -17.47
CA PRO A 147 -8.72 -3.19 -18.35
C PRO A 147 -8.15 -1.95 -17.67
N LYS A 148 -8.88 -1.39 -16.71
CA LYS A 148 -8.50 -0.14 -16.02
C LYS A 148 -7.65 -0.33 -14.76
N ASP A 149 -7.38 -1.58 -14.38
CA ASP A 149 -6.37 -1.90 -13.39
C ASP A 149 -4.96 -1.66 -13.96
N GLY A 150 -3.93 -1.84 -13.14
CA GLY A 150 -2.56 -1.72 -13.64
C GLY A 150 -1.52 -1.67 -12.53
N GLN A 151 -0.54 -0.82 -12.71
CA GLN A 151 0.57 -0.62 -11.78
C GLN A 151 0.96 0.85 -11.72
N ALA A 152 1.65 1.24 -10.66
CA ALA A 152 2.15 2.60 -10.46
C ALA A 152 3.49 2.58 -9.69
N ASP A 153 4.18 3.73 -9.65
CA ASP A 153 5.36 3.90 -8.83
C ASP A 153 4.97 4.32 -7.40
N PRO A 154 5.20 3.48 -6.38
CA PRO A 154 4.85 3.80 -4.99
C PRO A 154 5.54 5.06 -4.46
N VAL A 155 6.82 5.25 -4.80
CA VAL A 155 7.60 6.42 -4.39
C VAL A 155 7.10 7.66 -5.12
N GLY A 156 6.86 7.55 -6.43
CA GLY A 156 6.29 8.61 -7.26
C GLY A 156 4.95 9.10 -6.71
N ILE A 157 3.98 8.21 -6.48
CA ILE A 157 2.67 8.57 -5.91
C ILE A 157 2.82 9.29 -4.56
N THR A 158 3.67 8.78 -3.68
CA THR A 158 3.87 9.36 -2.35
C THR A 158 4.43 10.78 -2.43
N ASN A 159 5.43 11.00 -3.28
CA ASN A 159 6.02 12.31 -3.52
C ASN A 159 5.03 13.30 -4.15
N VAL A 160 4.17 12.81 -5.06
CA VAL A 160 3.11 13.62 -5.66
C VAL A 160 2.07 14.02 -4.60
N LEU A 161 1.63 13.11 -3.75
CA LEU A 161 0.74 13.40 -2.61
C LEU A 161 1.37 14.43 -1.66
N ALA A 162 2.65 14.24 -1.30
CA ALA A 162 3.37 15.15 -0.42
C ALA A 162 3.52 16.55 -1.03
N LYS A 163 3.85 16.64 -2.35
CA LYS A 163 3.91 17.91 -3.06
C LYS A 163 2.56 18.62 -3.07
N SER A 164 1.50 17.89 -3.40
CA SER A 164 0.15 18.44 -3.44
C SER A 164 -0.32 18.89 -2.05
N ALA A 165 -0.03 18.11 -0.99
CA ALA A 165 -0.30 18.53 0.39
C ALA A 165 0.36 19.87 0.72
N LYS A 166 1.64 20.07 0.34
CA LYS A 166 2.36 21.33 0.49
C LYS A 166 1.72 22.47 -0.32
N MET A 167 1.23 22.22 -1.52
CA MET A 167 0.55 23.22 -2.35
C MET A 167 -0.74 23.73 -1.68
N TYR A 168 -1.43 22.88 -0.90
CA TYR A 168 -2.60 23.25 -0.10
C TYR A 168 -2.28 23.78 1.32
N GLY A 169 -0.98 23.91 1.65
CA GLY A 169 -0.53 24.54 2.89
C GLY A 169 -0.12 23.59 4.01
N ALA A 170 -0.10 22.27 3.81
CA ALA A 170 0.49 21.35 4.78
C ALA A 170 2.00 21.54 4.88
N GLN A 171 2.55 21.37 6.08
CA GLN A 171 3.99 21.40 6.33
C GLN A 171 4.49 19.97 6.54
N ILE A 172 5.55 19.59 5.83
CA ILE A 172 6.14 18.25 5.90
C ILE A 172 7.58 18.39 6.37
N PHE A 173 7.90 17.70 7.46
CA PHE A 173 9.23 17.69 8.06
C PHE A 173 9.77 16.26 8.05
N GLU A 174 10.79 16.06 7.25
CA GLU A 174 11.61 14.85 7.23
C GLU A 174 12.71 14.96 8.31
N HIS A 175 13.32 13.83 8.65
CA HIS A 175 14.32 13.74 9.73
C HIS A 175 13.82 14.31 11.06
N CYS A 176 12.52 14.20 11.34
CA CYS A 176 11.86 14.66 12.55
C CYS A 176 11.11 13.51 13.23
N SER A 177 11.82 12.77 14.07
CA SER A 177 11.24 11.70 14.88
C SER A 177 10.32 12.25 15.97
N VAL A 178 9.17 11.61 16.14
CA VAL A 178 8.33 11.76 17.34
C VAL A 178 8.86 10.81 18.40
N ASN A 179 9.34 11.37 19.51
CA ASN A 179 9.88 10.61 20.62
C ASN A 179 8.80 10.15 21.58
N LYS A 180 7.72 10.93 21.71
CA LYS A 180 6.59 10.63 22.61
C LYS A 180 5.31 11.32 22.16
N ILE A 181 4.18 10.64 22.25
CA ILE A 181 2.85 11.25 22.16
C ILE A 181 2.47 11.75 23.56
N LEU A 182 2.02 12.99 23.64
CA LEU A 182 1.63 13.63 24.89
C LEU A 182 0.11 13.57 25.03
N THR A 183 -0.34 13.03 26.16
CA THR A 183 -1.77 12.89 26.49
C THR A 183 -2.08 13.50 27.84
N LYS A 184 -3.30 14.01 28.01
CA LYS A 184 -3.81 14.56 29.25
C LYS A 184 -5.29 14.25 29.39
N ASN A 185 -5.70 13.70 30.51
CA ASN A 185 -7.11 13.39 30.83
C ASN A 185 -7.82 12.58 29.71
N GLY A 186 -7.12 11.59 29.13
CA GLY A 186 -7.67 10.72 28.09
C GLY A 186 -7.78 11.36 26.69
N SER A 187 -7.12 12.48 26.45
CA SER A 187 -7.09 13.18 25.16
C SER A 187 -5.67 13.51 24.72
N ILE A 188 -5.49 13.75 23.42
CA ILE A 188 -4.23 14.27 22.87
C ILE A 188 -3.93 15.67 23.39
N GLU A 189 -2.66 15.94 23.69
CA GLU A 189 -2.13 17.27 24.01
C GLU A 189 -1.06 17.72 23.00
N GLY A 190 -0.37 16.78 22.35
CA GLY A 190 0.68 17.06 21.39
C GLY A 190 1.68 15.93 21.20
N VAL A 191 2.83 16.27 20.66
CA VAL A 191 3.97 15.36 20.49
C VAL A 191 5.25 15.99 21.03
N ASP A 192 6.16 15.15 21.52
CA ASP A 192 7.54 15.52 21.81
C ASP A 192 8.45 15.00 20.69
N THR A 193 9.26 15.87 20.12
CA THR A 193 10.15 15.55 19.01
C THR A 193 11.60 15.88 19.37
N LYS A 194 12.56 15.42 18.60
CA LYS A 194 13.97 15.82 18.78
C LYS A 194 14.21 17.35 18.64
N HIS A 195 13.23 18.08 18.11
CA HIS A 195 13.30 19.54 17.92
C HIS A 195 12.42 20.32 18.90
N GLY A 196 11.82 19.64 19.87
CA GLY A 196 10.94 20.24 20.88
C GLY A 196 9.50 19.77 20.77
N LYS A 197 8.66 20.31 21.67
CA LYS A 197 7.25 19.93 21.75
C LYS A 197 6.41 20.69 20.75
N ILE A 198 5.42 19.99 20.17
CA ILE A 198 4.40 20.57 19.30
C ILE A 198 3.06 20.27 19.96
N LYS A 199 2.31 21.29 20.37
CA LYS A 199 0.94 21.14 20.83
C LYS A 199 0.03 20.89 19.63
N CYS A 200 -0.94 19.97 19.76
CA CYS A 200 -1.93 19.77 18.71
C CYS A 200 -3.28 19.31 19.27
N GLU A 201 -4.32 19.51 18.46
CA GLU A 201 -5.67 19.05 18.79
C GLU A 201 -5.88 17.58 18.39
N TYR A 202 -5.30 17.17 17.27
CA TYR A 202 -5.47 15.85 16.68
C TYR A 202 -4.13 15.22 16.29
N ILE A 203 -4.07 13.90 16.42
CA ILE A 203 -2.97 13.10 15.88
C ILE A 203 -3.54 12.02 14.96
N VAL A 204 -2.94 11.85 13.78
CA VAL A 204 -3.17 10.69 12.91
C VAL A 204 -1.89 9.87 12.86
N LEU A 205 -1.92 8.67 13.42
CA LEU A 205 -0.81 7.72 13.39
C LEU A 205 -0.86 6.90 12.10
N ALA A 206 0.06 7.18 11.18
CA ALA A 206 0.21 6.53 9.87
C ALA A 206 1.59 5.89 9.71
N SER A 207 2.14 5.35 10.80
CA SER A 207 3.52 4.86 10.90
C SER A 207 3.70 3.40 10.48
N GLY A 208 2.78 2.86 9.66
CA GLY A 208 2.89 1.50 9.11
C GLY A 208 3.15 0.44 10.19
N MET A 209 4.18 -0.37 10.03
CA MET A 209 4.52 -1.45 10.96
C MET A 209 4.97 -0.98 12.35
N TRP A 210 5.37 0.29 12.53
CA TRP A 210 5.70 0.87 13.85
C TRP A 210 4.48 1.32 14.64
N SER A 211 3.29 1.38 14.03
CA SER A 211 2.10 1.96 14.66
C SER A 211 1.74 1.26 15.98
N ARG A 212 1.86 -0.08 16.04
CA ARG A 212 1.60 -0.84 17.26
C ARG A 212 2.51 -0.41 18.42
N GLN A 213 3.82 -0.33 18.19
CA GLN A 213 4.76 -0.01 19.26
C GLN A 213 4.65 1.43 19.73
N ILE A 214 4.37 2.38 18.83
CA ILE A 214 4.15 3.79 19.18
C ILE A 214 2.87 3.97 19.99
N ALA A 215 1.77 3.35 19.57
CA ALA A 215 0.49 3.43 20.26
C ALA A 215 0.51 2.77 21.65
N ASN A 216 1.26 1.68 21.81
CA ASN A 216 1.41 1.01 23.11
C ASN A 216 2.03 1.92 24.19
N GLU A 217 2.84 2.92 23.81
CA GLU A 217 3.42 3.88 24.77
C GLU A 217 2.37 4.75 25.47
N ILE A 218 1.19 4.88 24.87
CA ILE A 218 0.03 5.61 25.42
C ILE A 218 -1.14 4.68 25.76
N ASN A 219 -0.87 3.38 25.95
CA ASN A 219 -1.84 2.33 26.28
C ASN A 219 -2.97 2.15 25.25
N VAL A 220 -2.71 2.42 23.97
CA VAL A 220 -3.60 2.10 22.85
C VAL A 220 -3.13 0.81 22.18
N SER A 221 -4.04 -0.17 22.06
CA SER A 221 -3.76 -1.46 21.44
C SER A 221 -4.11 -1.46 19.95
N ILE A 222 -3.10 -1.59 19.10
CA ILE A 222 -3.28 -1.72 17.65
C ILE A 222 -2.97 -3.18 17.24
N PRO A 223 -3.97 -3.96 16.79
CA PRO A 223 -3.80 -5.37 16.43
C PRO A 223 -3.16 -5.52 15.05
N LEU A 224 -1.88 -5.23 14.94
CA LEU A 224 -1.09 -5.49 13.74
C LEU A 224 0.27 -6.09 14.10
N TYR A 225 0.84 -6.85 13.16
CA TYR A 225 2.17 -7.41 13.29
C TYR A 225 2.90 -7.37 11.94
N PRO A 226 4.22 -7.07 11.92
CA PRO A 226 5.02 -7.14 10.71
C PRO A 226 5.33 -8.60 10.36
N ASN A 227 5.02 -8.98 9.10
CA ASN A 227 5.44 -10.26 8.52
C ASN A 227 6.39 -10.01 7.37
N GLU A 228 7.26 -10.97 7.11
CA GLU A 228 8.10 -10.99 5.93
C GLU A 228 7.22 -11.10 4.68
N HIS A 229 7.60 -10.40 3.63
CA HIS A 229 6.90 -10.45 2.35
C HIS A 229 7.90 -10.46 1.21
N PHE A 230 7.73 -11.42 0.29
CA PHE A 230 8.78 -11.78 -0.65
C PHE A 230 8.39 -11.48 -2.10
N TYR A 231 9.37 -11.01 -2.85
CA TYR A 231 9.34 -11.07 -4.30
C TYR A 231 10.75 -11.20 -4.88
N ILE A 232 10.83 -11.66 -6.11
CA ILE A 232 12.05 -11.60 -6.90
C ILE A 232 11.86 -10.69 -8.11
N LEU A 233 12.97 -10.15 -8.60
CA LEU A 233 13.06 -9.50 -9.88
C LEU A 233 13.97 -10.34 -10.77
N SER A 234 13.46 -10.79 -11.93
CA SER A 234 14.27 -11.54 -12.90
C SER A 234 15.35 -10.67 -13.55
N GLU A 235 16.35 -11.26 -14.17
CA GLU A 235 17.13 -10.57 -15.20
C GLU A 235 16.21 -10.21 -16.39
N PRO A 236 16.63 -9.29 -17.28
CA PRO A 236 15.81 -8.88 -18.41
C PRO A 236 15.44 -10.05 -19.32
N LEU A 237 14.16 -10.13 -19.68
CA LEU A 237 13.67 -11.08 -20.69
C LEU A 237 13.72 -10.46 -22.07
N LYS A 238 14.16 -11.24 -23.06
CA LYS A 238 14.07 -10.84 -24.46
C LYS A 238 12.59 -10.76 -24.87
N GLU A 239 12.24 -9.72 -25.62
CA GLU A 239 10.91 -9.58 -26.24
C GLU A 239 9.73 -9.49 -25.29
N ILE A 240 9.94 -9.06 -24.03
CA ILE A 240 8.85 -8.81 -23.12
C ILE A 240 8.09 -7.54 -23.50
N SER A 241 6.76 -7.61 -23.64
CA SER A 241 5.92 -6.44 -23.87
C SER A 241 5.83 -5.58 -22.60
N LYS A 242 6.12 -4.29 -22.72
CA LYS A 242 5.95 -3.30 -21.65
C LYS A 242 4.48 -3.03 -21.27
N SER A 243 3.54 -3.56 -22.06
CA SER A 243 2.10 -3.45 -21.85
C SER A 243 1.49 -4.73 -21.23
N LEU A 244 2.30 -5.71 -20.82
CA LEU A 244 1.78 -6.88 -20.13
C LEU A 244 0.95 -6.46 -18.91
N PRO A 245 -0.27 -6.99 -18.75
CA PRO A 245 -1.06 -6.73 -17.55
C PRO A 245 -0.42 -7.34 -16.31
N VAL A 246 -0.85 -6.87 -15.14
CA VAL A 246 -0.55 -7.56 -13.89
C VAL A 246 -1.23 -8.94 -13.95
N LEU A 247 -0.47 -10.01 -13.72
CA LEU A 247 -1.01 -11.37 -13.64
C LEU A 247 -1.18 -11.78 -12.18
N ARG A 248 -2.32 -12.37 -11.85
CA ARG A 248 -2.63 -12.97 -10.55
C ARG A 248 -3.04 -14.42 -10.70
N ASP A 249 -2.32 -15.30 -10.01
CA ASP A 249 -2.61 -16.75 -9.93
C ASP A 249 -2.80 -17.11 -8.45
N TYR A 250 -4.01 -16.92 -7.95
CA TYR A 250 -4.31 -17.14 -6.54
C TYR A 250 -4.23 -18.61 -6.12
N ASN A 251 -4.44 -19.55 -7.05
CA ASN A 251 -4.31 -20.97 -6.76
C ASN A 251 -2.85 -21.35 -6.43
N ASN A 252 -1.89 -20.65 -7.01
CA ASN A 252 -0.46 -20.82 -6.78
C ASN A 252 0.16 -19.72 -5.90
N CYS A 253 -0.67 -18.85 -5.31
CA CYS A 253 -0.24 -17.75 -4.44
C CYS A 253 0.69 -16.73 -5.11
N LEU A 254 0.56 -16.50 -6.43
CA LEU A 254 1.46 -15.66 -7.22
C LEU A 254 0.79 -14.37 -7.68
N TYR A 255 1.60 -13.31 -7.73
CA TYR A 255 1.35 -12.16 -8.57
C TYR A 255 2.61 -11.80 -9.37
N LEU A 256 2.42 -11.39 -10.62
CA LEU A 256 3.51 -11.06 -11.51
C LEU A 256 3.22 -9.74 -12.23
N LYS A 257 4.26 -8.96 -12.44
CA LYS A 257 4.17 -7.75 -13.27
C LYS A 257 5.43 -7.54 -14.11
N GLU A 258 5.27 -6.89 -15.24
CA GLU A 258 6.40 -6.34 -16.01
C GLU A 258 7.03 -5.17 -15.25
N ASP A 259 8.35 -5.13 -15.19
CA ASP A 259 9.12 -4.08 -14.54
C ASP A 259 10.42 -3.76 -15.31
N ALA A 260 10.35 -2.77 -16.19
CA ALA A 260 11.49 -2.32 -17.01
C ALA A 260 12.19 -3.46 -17.76
N GLY A 261 11.43 -4.29 -18.46
CA GLY A 261 11.95 -5.42 -19.23
C GLY A 261 12.22 -6.69 -18.44
N LYS A 262 11.82 -6.71 -17.18
CA LYS A 262 11.96 -7.83 -16.24
C LYS A 262 10.59 -8.27 -15.74
N ILE A 263 10.52 -9.45 -15.12
CA ILE A 263 9.33 -9.90 -14.39
C ILE A 263 9.61 -9.81 -12.90
N LEU A 264 8.77 -9.04 -12.19
CA LEU A 264 8.64 -9.16 -10.75
C LEU A 264 7.69 -10.31 -10.45
N VAL A 265 8.14 -11.28 -9.65
CA VAL A 265 7.34 -12.40 -9.14
C VAL A 265 7.22 -12.25 -7.64
N GLY A 266 6.03 -11.97 -7.16
CA GLY A 266 5.75 -11.89 -5.73
C GLY A 266 4.76 -12.97 -5.29
N ILE A 267 4.70 -13.19 -3.99
CA ILE A 267 3.89 -14.26 -3.40
C ILE A 267 2.97 -13.73 -2.30
N PHE A 268 1.84 -14.44 -2.13
CA PHE A 268 0.95 -14.34 -0.98
C PHE A 268 0.73 -15.76 -0.45
N GLU A 269 1.73 -16.25 0.26
CA GLU A 269 1.74 -17.61 0.79
C GLU A 269 0.69 -17.80 1.91
N PRO A 270 0.11 -19.00 2.06
CA PRO A 270 -0.91 -19.28 3.06
C PRO A 270 -0.38 -19.21 4.50
N LYS A 271 0.93 -19.38 4.68
CA LYS A 271 1.60 -19.32 5.99
C LYS A 271 2.66 -18.25 5.97
N ALA A 272 2.27 -17.05 6.41
CA ALA A 272 3.19 -15.93 6.52
C ALA A 272 4.25 -16.15 7.59
N LYS A 273 5.45 -15.61 7.37
CA LYS A 273 6.58 -15.67 8.29
C LYS A 273 6.65 -14.39 9.12
N PRO A 274 6.53 -14.44 10.47
CA PRO A 274 6.61 -13.25 11.30
C PRO A 274 8.02 -12.65 11.28
N ALA A 275 8.10 -11.33 11.14
CA ALA A 275 9.36 -10.59 11.20
C ALA A 275 9.68 -10.15 12.64
N PHE A 276 10.95 -9.87 12.94
CA PHE A 276 11.41 -9.31 14.22
C PHE A 276 10.98 -10.11 15.46
N THR A 277 10.99 -11.44 15.36
CA THR A 277 10.50 -12.34 16.45
C THR A 277 11.37 -12.33 17.70
N ASP A 278 12.63 -11.93 17.61
CA ASP A 278 13.56 -11.89 18.75
C ASP A 278 13.20 -10.78 19.74
N THR A 279 12.76 -9.63 19.23
CA THR A 279 12.47 -8.44 20.05
C THR A 279 10.99 -8.10 20.09
N TYR A 280 10.19 -8.64 19.18
CA TYR A 280 8.80 -8.25 18.92
C TYR A 280 8.62 -6.75 18.63
N LYS A 281 9.70 -6.07 18.23
CA LYS A 281 9.72 -4.65 17.89
C LYS A 281 10.47 -4.43 16.59
N VAL A 282 9.92 -3.56 15.76
CA VAL A 282 10.60 -3.06 14.58
C VAL A 282 11.69 -2.08 15.02
N PRO A 283 12.95 -2.25 14.62
CA PRO A 283 14.02 -1.29 14.96
C PRO A 283 13.68 0.13 14.51
N ASN A 284 14.05 1.11 15.31
CA ASN A 284 13.76 2.51 14.99
C ASN A 284 14.58 3.03 13.80
N ASP A 285 15.72 2.44 13.53
CA ASP A 285 16.63 2.75 12.43
C ASP A 285 16.43 1.87 11.19
N PHE A 286 15.38 1.03 11.17
CA PHE A 286 15.03 0.21 10.01
C PHE A 286 14.38 1.08 8.92
N SER A 287 15.20 1.81 8.19
CA SER A 287 14.83 2.74 7.12
C SER A 287 15.40 2.24 5.81
N PHE A 288 14.59 2.15 4.75
CA PHE A 288 14.95 1.47 3.51
C PHE A 288 15.55 0.07 3.73
N GLY A 289 15.07 -0.58 4.79
CA GLY A 289 15.62 -1.86 5.25
C GLY A 289 15.04 -3.04 4.50
N GLU A 290 15.87 -4.08 4.37
CA GLU A 290 15.51 -5.40 3.86
C GLU A 290 15.83 -6.43 4.93
N LEU A 291 15.07 -7.53 4.97
CA LEU A 291 15.37 -8.69 5.78
C LEU A 291 16.25 -9.68 4.99
N PRO A 292 16.91 -10.62 5.65
CA PRO A 292 17.71 -11.64 4.97
C PRO A 292 16.87 -12.41 3.93
N GLU A 293 17.54 -12.84 2.86
CA GLU A 293 16.95 -13.70 1.85
C GLU A 293 16.55 -15.06 2.45
N ASP A 294 15.42 -15.60 2.03
CA ASP A 294 14.94 -16.92 2.43
C ASP A 294 14.49 -17.70 1.18
N PHE A 295 15.46 -18.27 0.49
CA PHE A 295 15.23 -19.05 -0.73
C PHE A 295 14.45 -20.33 -0.45
N ASP A 296 14.68 -20.99 0.68
CA ASP A 296 13.97 -22.22 1.05
C ASP A 296 12.46 -21.97 1.19
N HIS A 297 12.10 -20.82 1.78
CA HIS A 297 10.70 -20.41 1.90
C HIS A 297 10.09 -20.03 0.54
N PHE A 298 10.87 -19.38 -0.34
CA PHE A 298 10.40 -18.89 -1.64
C PHE A 298 10.40 -19.97 -2.74
N GLU A 299 11.28 -20.98 -2.68
CA GLU A 299 11.52 -21.96 -3.74
C GLU A 299 10.28 -22.67 -4.26
N PRO A 300 9.34 -23.15 -3.42
CA PRO A 300 8.11 -23.80 -3.92
C PRO A 300 7.28 -22.88 -4.82
N HIS A 301 7.22 -21.60 -4.48
CA HIS A 301 6.49 -20.58 -5.23
C HIS A 301 7.23 -20.19 -6.51
N LEU A 302 8.56 -20.16 -6.48
CA LEU A 302 9.37 -19.95 -7.68
C LEU A 302 9.15 -21.06 -8.71
N LYS A 303 9.08 -22.31 -8.28
CA LYS A 303 8.74 -23.45 -9.15
C LYS A 303 7.37 -23.28 -9.80
N ASN A 304 6.37 -22.81 -9.04
CA ASN A 304 5.06 -22.49 -9.57
C ASN A 304 5.11 -21.32 -10.58
N ALA A 305 5.92 -20.31 -10.31
CA ALA A 305 6.10 -19.19 -11.24
C ALA A 305 6.78 -19.61 -12.54
N MET A 306 7.80 -20.46 -12.49
CA MET A 306 8.44 -21.05 -13.69
C MET A 306 7.47 -21.90 -14.49
N LYS A 307 6.64 -22.71 -13.84
CA LYS A 307 5.57 -23.46 -14.51
C LYS A 307 4.57 -22.53 -15.20
N ARG A 308 4.23 -21.39 -14.57
CA ARG A 308 3.28 -20.41 -15.11
C ARG A 308 3.89 -19.57 -16.23
N ILE A 309 5.15 -19.19 -16.10
CA ILE A 309 5.91 -18.44 -17.10
C ILE A 309 7.21 -19.20 -17.42
N PRO A 310 7.18 -20.14 -18.38
CA PRO A 310 8.33 -21.02 -18.68
C PRO A 310 9.61 -20.24 -19.05
N ALA A 311 9.48 -19.03 -19.58
CA ALA A 311 10.63 -18.19 -19.88
C ALA A 311 11.51 -17.89 -18.65
N LEU A 312 10.96 -17.97 -17.43
CA LEU A 312 11.70 -17.76 -16.18
C LEU A 312 12.71 -18.87 -15.87
N GLU A 313 12.55 -20.09 -16.44
CA GLU A 313 13.50 -21.20 -16.24
C GLU A 313 14.90 -20.88 -16.80
N ASN A 314 14.96 -20.01 -17.79
CA ASN A 314 16.19 -19.66 -18.51
C ASN A 314 16.73 -18.28 -18.16
N VAL A 315 16.23 -17.67 -17.10
CA VAL A 315 16.59 -16.29 -16.71
C VAL A 315 17.04 -16.28 -15.26
N GLY A 316 18.13 -15.57 -14.97
CA GLY A 316 18.63 -15.40 -13.62
C GLY A 316 17.74 -14.50 -12.74
N ILE A 317 17.95 -14.58 -11.44
CA ILE A 317 17.35 -13.66 -10.46
C ILE A 317 18.33 -12.49 -10.28
N ARG A 318 17.86 -11.28 -10.62
CA ARG A 318 18.63 -10.05 -10.42
C ARG A 318 18.58 -9.58 -8.97
N LYS A 319 17.45 -9.71 -8.33
CA LYS A 319 17.21 -9.28 -6.96
C LYS A 319 16.22 -10.23 -6.29
N PHE A 320 16.59 -10.73 -5.14
CA PHE A 320 15.67 -11.28 -4.16
C PHE A 320 15.33 -10.18 -3.17
N PHE A 321 14.07 -10.05 -2.83
CA PHE A 321 13.62 -9.05 -1.90
C PHE A 321 12.78 -9.68 -0.79
N ASN A 322 13.13 -9.36 0.45
CA ASN A 322 12.37 -9.71 1.63
C ASN A 322 12.12 -8.44 2.44
N GLY A 323 10.92 -7.90 2.37
CA GLY A 323 10.52 -6.67 3.04
C GLY A 323 9.43 -6.91 4.07
N PRO A 324 9.56 -6.38 5.29
CA PRO A 324 8.51 -6.52 6.28
C PRO A 324 7.33 -5.60 6.00
N GLU A 325 6.12 -6.13 6.11
CA GLU A 325 4.88 -5.40 5.95
C GLU A 325 3.92 -5.62 7.12
N ALA A 326 3.04 -4.64 7.38
CA ALA A 326 2.10 -4.69 8.50
C ALA A 326 0.81 -5.44 8.13
N PHE A 327 0.51 -6.51 8.85
CA PHE A 327 -0.70 -7.30 8.70
C PHE A 327 -1.57 -7.25 9.94
N THR A 328 -2.89 -7.25 9.74
CA THR A 328 -3.91 -7.36 10.78
C THR A 328 -4.52 -8.76 10.78
N PRO A 329 -5.04 -9.27 11.91
CA PRO A 329 -5.59 -10.62 11.99
C PRO A 329 -6.78 -10.89 11.07
N ASP A 330 -7.57 -9.85 10.78
CA ASP A 330 -8.78 -9.92 9.96
C ASP A 330 -8.58 -9.40 8.53
N THR A 331 -7.34 -9.04 8.17
CA THR A 331 -6.96 -8.47 6.87
C THR A 331 -7.67 -7.16 6.50
N ASN A 332 -8.30 -6.48 7.46
CA ASN A 332 -8.91 -5.16 7.27
C ASN A 332 -7.97 -4.04 7.71
N TYR A 333 -8.19 -2.85 7.14
CA TYR A 333 -7.44 -1.65 7.51
C TYR A 333 -7.91 -1.12 8.87
N LEU A 334 -6.99 -0.54 9.61
CA LEU A 334 -7.28 0.18 10.84
C LEU A 334 -7.36 1.67 10.50
N LEU A 335 -8.58 2.18 10.41
CA LEU A 335 -8.88 3.57 10.03
C LEU A 335 -9.91 4.16 11.01
N GLY A 336 -9.57 5.24 11.68
CA GLY A 336 -10.49 5.96 12.54
C GLY A 336 -9.91 6.34 13.89
N GLU A 337 -10.77 6.90 14.76
CA GLU A 337 -10.41 7.27 16.13
C GLU A 337 -10.29 6.03 17.01
N THR A 338 -9.32 6.06 17.92
CA THR A 338 -9.16 4.95 18.90
C THR A 338 -10.08 5.17 20.09
N PRO A 339 -10.66 4.11 20.66
CA PRO A 339 -11.59 4.26 21.78
C PRO A 339 -10.92 4.68 23.07
N GLU A 340 -9.61 4.47 23.22
CA GLU A 340 -8.88 4.74 24.47
C GLU A 340 -8.49 6.21 24.64
N ILE A 341 -8.17 6.89 23.53
CA ILE A 341 -7.63 8.27 23.56
C ILE A 341 -8.40 9.14 22.56
N LYS A 342 -9.07 10.15 23.08
CA LYS A 342 -9.81 11.11 22.26
C LYS A 342 -8.88 11.90 21.35
N ASN A 343 -9.31 12.14 20.11
CA ASN A 343 -8.58 12.86 19.06
C ASN A 343 -7.30 12.14 18.58
N PHE A 344 -7.15 10.85 18.90
CA PHE A 344 -6.09 10.00 18.39
C PHE A 344 -6.63 9.03 17.33
N TYR A 345 -6.23 9.26 16.08
CA TYR A 345 -6.67 8.50 14.91
C TYR A 345 -5.55 7.61 14.42
N VAL A 346 -5.92 6.49 13.81
CA VAL A 346 -4.99 5.55 13.17
C VAL A 346 -5.31 5.39 11.69
N CYS A 347 -4.26 5.22 10.88
CA CYS A 347 -4.33 4.94 9.44
C CYS A 347 -3.22 3.95 9.08
N CYS A 348 -3.43 2.66 9.37
CA CYS A 348 -2.40 1.63 9.25
C CYS A 348 -3.00 0.25 8.98
N GLY A 349 -2.15 -0.80 8.92
CA GLY A 349 -2.59 -2.18 8.73
C GLY A 349 -3.12 -2.47 7.34
N PHE A 350 -2.42 -2.03 6.29
CA PHE A 350 -2.88 -2.14 4.91
C PHE A 350 -2.67 -3.52 4.26
N ASN A 351 -2.07 -4.49 4.96
CA ASN A 351 -2.00 -5.89 4.50
C ASN A 351 -1.48 -6.03 3.06
N SER A 352 -0.33 -5.41 2.74
CA SER A 352 0.32 -5.39 1.41
C SER A 352 -0.48 -4.73 0.27
N ILE A 353 -1.62 -4.12 0.55
CA ILE A 353 -2.46 -3.47 -0.46
C ILE A 353 -2.57 -1.95 -0.27
N GLY A 354 -1.59 -1.35 0.42
CA GLY A 354 -1.56 0.07 0.75
C GLY A 354 -1.55 0.98 -0.47
N ILE A 355 -0.77 0.66 -1.50
CA ILE A 355 -0.63 1.54 -2.68
C ILE A 355 -1.98 1.75 -3.38
N GLN A 356 -2.75 0.70 -3.60
CA GLN A 356 -4.06 0.80 -4.25
C GLN A 356 -5.16 1.39 -3.35
N SER A 357 -4.89 1.58 -2.05
CA SER A 357 -5.90 1.91 -1.05
C SER A 357 -5.68 3.26 -0.36
N ALA A 358 -4.45 3.72 -0.27
CA ALA A 358 -4.07 4.87 0.57
C ALA A 358 -4.75 6.18 0.16
N GLY A 359 -5.03 6.39 -1.13
CA GLY A 359 -5.78 7.57 -1.58
C GLY A 359 -7.14 7.66 -0.91
N GLY A 360 -7.93 6.58 -0.95
CA GLY A 360 -9.24 6.53 -0.30
C GLY A 360 -9.16 6.51 1.21
N ALA A 361 -8.15 5.84 1.79
CA ALA A 361 -7.95 5.80 3.23
C ALA A 361 -7.69 7.21 3.82
N GLY A 362 -6.86 8.01 3.15
CA GLY A 362 -6.63 9.40 3.57
C GLY A 362 -7.90 10.25 3.55
N LYS A 363 -8.79 10.03 2.56
CA LYS A 363 -10.09 10.69 2.54
C LYS A 363 -11.00 10.23 3.68
N VAL A 364 -11.03 8.94 3.97
CA VAL A 364 -11.83 8.40 5.09
C VAL A 364 -11.36 8.96 6.42
N CYS A 365 -10.04 9.03 6.66
CA CYS A 365 -9.50 9.66 7.87
C CYS A 365 -9.97 11.11 8.03
N LEU A 366 -10.03 11.89 6.95
CA LEU A 366 -10.57 13.25 6.99
C LEU A 366 -12.03 13.26 7.46
N LEU A 367 -12.89 12.38 6.91
CA LEU A 367 -14.33 12.36 7.24
C LEU A 367 -14.58 12.03 8.73
N TYR A 368 -13.72 11.25 9.35
CA TYR A 368 -13.80 10.95 10.79
C TYR A 368 -13.24 12.06 11.68
N THR A 369 -12.35 12.93 11.17
CA THR A 369 -11.79 14.05 11.92
C THR A 369 -12.59 15.34 11.79
N SER A 370 -13.55 15.39 10.88
CA SER A 370 -14.43 16.55 10.70
C SER A 370 -15.84 16.23 11.17
N ASP A 371 -16.54 17.20 11.78
CA ASP A 371 -17.99 17.14 12.02
C ASP A 371 -18.82 17.10 10.70
N ALA A 372 -18.14 16.90 9.56
CA ALA A 372 -18.72 16.82 8.22
C ALA A 372 -19.43 15.46 7.97
N ALA A 373 -19.85 14.74 9.00
CA ALA A 373 -20.75 13.61 8.87
C ALA A 373 -22.22 14.05 8.61
N ASP A 374 -22.49 15.35 8.61
CA ASP A 374 -23.85 15.92 8.45
C ASP A 374 -24.09 16.58 7.08
N ASP A 375 -23.16 16.48 6.10
CA ASP A 375 -23.35 16.95 4.71
C ASP A 375 -23.35 15.83 3.67
#